data_454658d5411905e22bb9f5fa91720d74
#
_entry.id   454658d5411905e22bb9f5fa91720d74
#
_cell.length_a   1.000
_cell.length_b   1.000
_cell.length_c   1.000
_cell.angle_alpha   90.00
_cell.angle_beta   90.00
_cell.angle_gamma   90.00
#
_symmetry.space_group_name_H-M   'P 1'
#
loop_
_entity.id
_entity.type
_entity.pdbx_description
1 polymer ?
#
loop_
_entity_poly.entity_id
_entity_poly.type
_entity_poly.pdbx_seq_one_letter_code
_entity_poly.pdbx_strand_id
1 'polypeptide(L)'
;MKTQVLKQIGYDPADLNFAYFDMKEVDYKSLELELVSLPFFADEKIVILDHFVDITTAKKRYLTDDELKAFEDYLENPVPSSKLVIFAEGKLDSKRRLVKLLKRDATVFEALEPKEQELRVYFQEWAQEQGLTFDGNSFEQLLIKSSFQFSEIQKNLLFLESYKTDGHITEEDIVQAIPKTLQDNIFDLTQLILTKKIDQARDLVKDLTLQGEDEIKLIAIMLGQFRLYTQVKILQESGQTESQMVSSLGHYLGRNPNPYQIKFALRDTRGLSLHFLQDSIRYLIQADYQIKTGVYEKSYLFEKALLQIASQSN
;
A
#
# COMPACT_ATOMS: atom_id res chain seq x y z
N MET A 1 5.17 13.11 5.86
CA MET A 1 5.07 14.48 5.30
C MET A 1 4.01 15.34 5.99
N LYS A 2 2.69 15.00 5.99
CA LYS A 2 1.65 15.82 6.69
C LYS A 2 2.04 16.16 8.12
N THR A 3 2.38 15.17 8.95
CA THR A 3 2.82 15.37 10.35
C THR A 3 4.04 16.29 10.47
N GLN A 4 4.99 16.20 9.54
CA GLN A 4 6.16 17.08 9.53
C GLN A 4 5.79 18.52 9.18
N VAL A 5 4.92 18.71 8.18
CA VAL A 5 4.42 20.05 7.81
C VAL A 5 3.66 20.67 8.99
N LEU A 6 2.74 19.93 9.62
CA LEU A 6 2.01 20.40 10.80
C LEU A 6 2.96 20.79 11.95
N LYS A 7 4.01 19.99 12.20
CA LYS A 7 5.05 20.32 13.18
C LYS A 7 5.85 21.56 12.80
N GLN A 8 6.21 21.71 11.52
CA GLN A 8 6.97 22.88 11.03
C GLN A 8 6.20 24.18 11.12
N ILE A 9 4.89 24.15 10.88
CA ILE A 9 4.02 25.35 11.02
C ILE A 9 3.60 25.59 12.47
N GLY A 10 4.04 24.76 13.43
CA GLY A 10 3.71 24.88 14.84
C GLY A 10 2.22 24.64 15.14
N TYR A 11 1.56 23.74 14.38
CA TYR A 11 0.13 23.47 14.56
C TYR A 11 -0.19 23.04 15.99
N ASP A 12 -1.07 23.83 16.63
CA ASP A 12 -1.67 23.52 17.93
C ASP A 12 -3.19 23.63 17.80
N PRO A 13 -3.94 22.54 18.04
CA PRO A 13 -5.41 22.56 17.96
C PRO A 13 -6.06 23.46 19.04
N ALA A 14 -5.32 23.90 20.06
CA ALA A 14 -5.80 24.82 21.09
C ALA A 14 -5.57 26.29 20.74
N ASP A 15 -4.75 26.59 19.74
CA ASP A 15 -4.51 27.97 19.28
C ASP A 15 -5.61 28.42 18.33
N LEU A 16 -6.28 29.52 18.66
CA LEU A 16 -7.39 30.13 17.90
C LEU A 16 -6.97 30.64 16.51
N ASN A 17 -5.68 30.74 16.22
CA ASN A 17 -5.18 31.12 14.90
C ASN A 17 -4.94 29.92 13.97
N PHE A 18 -5.25 28.71 14.41
CA PHE A 18 -5.29 27.54 13.56
C PHE A 18 -6.71 27.05 13.37
N ALA A 19 -7.18 27.03 12.15
CA ALA A 19 -8.45 26.41 11.77
C ALA A 19 -8.19 25.16 10.93
N TYR A 20 -8.74 24.01 11.33
CA TYR A 20 -8.58 22.74 10.64
C TYR A 20 -9.93 22.24 10.13
N PHE A 21 -10.00 21.98 8.82
CA PHE A 21 -11.18 21.45 8.15
C PHE A 21 -10.86 20.11 7.48
N ASP A 22 -11.57 19.06 7.88
CA ASP A 22 -11.63 17.83 7.08
C ASP A 22 -12.65 18.04 5.96
N MET A 23 -12.18 18.08 4.72
CA MET A 23 -13.04 18.35 3.56
C MET A 23 -14.06 17.25 3.29
N LYS A 24 -13.94 16.08 3.94
CA LYS A 24 -14.94 14.99 3.85
C LYS A 24 -16.26 15.37 4.53
N GLU A 25 -16.19 16.21 5.55
CA GLU A 25 -17.31 16.55 6.44
C GLU A 25 -17.50 18.08 6.56
N VAL A 26 -16.88 18.84 5.66
CA VAL A 26 -16.87 20.30 5.75
C VAL A 26 -18.27 20.89 5.54
N ASP A 27 -18.65 21.81 6.42
CA ASP A 27 -19.64 22.81 6.12
C ASP A 27 -18.97 24.00 5.43
N TYR A 28 -19.23 24.18 4.13
CA TYR A 28 -18.54 25.20 3.33
C TYR A 28 -18.77 26.62 3.87
N LYS A 29 -19.95 26.91 4.43
CA LYS A 29 -20.22 28.25 5.03
C LYS A 29 -19.30 28.54 6.20
N SER A 30 -19.04 27.57 7.05
CA SER A 30 -18.08 27.68 8.15
C SER A 30 -16.66 27.89 7.65
N LEU A 31 -16.27 27.18 6.60
CA LEU A 31 -14.97 27.37 5.94
C LEU A 31 -14.87 28.79 5.34
N GLU A 32 -15.87 29.24 4.61
CA GLU A 32 -15.90 30.57 3.97
C GLU A 32 -15.76 31.67 5.01
N LEU A 33 -16.52 31.58 6.12
CA LEU A 33 -16.40 32.52 7.24
C LEU A 33 -15.00 32.55 7.83
N GLU A 34 -14.41 31.37 7.99
CA GLU A 34 -13.04 31.27 8.54
C GLU A 34 -12.01 31.85 7.59
N LEU A 35 -12.13 31.62 6.29
CA LEU A 35 -11.19 32.15 5.30
C LEU A 35 -11.13 33.66 5.30
N VAL A 36 -12.25 34.36 5.56
CA VAL A 36 -12.35 35.85 5.54
C VAL A 36 -12.22 36.48 6.92
N SER A 37 -12.29 35.71 8.03
CA SER A 37 -12.14 36.25 9.37
C SER A 37 -10.71 36.73 9.64
N LEU A 38 -10.55 37.70 10.56
CA LEU A 38 -9.22 38.17 10.96
C LEU A 38 -8.60 37.25 12.03
N PRO A 39 -7.26 37.21 12.11
CA PRO A 39 -6.56 36.46 13.16
C PRO A 39 -6.90 37.01 14.56
N PHE A 40 -6.81 36.11 15.55
CA PHE A 40 -7.10 36.45 16.95
C PHE A 40 -5.82 36.88 17.67
N PHE A 41 -5.65 38.19 17.90
CA PHE A 41 -4.48 38.79 18.53
C PHE A 41 -3.10 38.35 17.93
N ALA A 42 -3.09 38.06 16.62
CA ALA A 42 -1.88 37.67 15.88
C ALA A 42 -1.85 38.42 14.53
N ASP A 43 -0.67 38.39 13.88
CA ASP A 43 -0.50 39.00 12.56
C ASP A 43 -1.07 38.11 11.43
N GLU A 44 -1.07 36.80 11.64
CA GLU A 44 -1.48 35.82 10.65
C GLU A 44 -2.24 34.65 11.31
N LYS A 45 -3.11 34.02 10.55
CA LYS A 45 -3.74 32.75 10.88
C LYS A 45 -3.47 31.69 9.80
N ILE A 46 -3.61 30.43 10.16
CA ILE A 46 -3.40 29.31 9.27
C ILE A 46 -4.68 28.49 9.16
N VAL A 47 -5.22 28.39 7.96
CA VAL A 47 -6.37 27.55 7.63
C VAL A 47 -5.88 26.29 6.95
N ILE A 48 -6.16 25.13 7.54
CA ILE A 48 -5.72 23.84 7.06
C ILE A 48 -6.90 23.10 6.45
N LEU A 49 -6.79 22.75 5.16
CA LEU A 49 -7.76 21.92 4.44
C LEU A 49 -7.17 20.52 4.24
N ASP A 50 -7.75 19.54 4.87
CA ASP A 50 -7.32 18.16 4.76
C ASP A 50 -8.26 17.35 3.86
N HIS A 51 -7.72 16.31 3.21
CA HIS A 51 -8.46 15.45 2.27
C HIS A 51 -9.14 16.21 1.11
N PHE A 52 -8.54 17.29 0.63
CA PHE A 52 -9.15 18.11 -0.41
C PHE A 52 -9.05 17.47 -1.80
N VAL A 53 -9.80 16.38 -2.01
CA VAL A 53 -9.78 15.59 -3.26
C VAL A 53 -10.33 16.34 -4.47
N ASP A 54 -11.09 17.45 -4.25
CA ASP A 54 -11.67 18.26 -5.33
C ASP A 54 -10.62 18.89 -6.25
N ILE A 55 -9.37 18.99 -5.83
CA ILE A 55 -8.25 19.45 -6.66
C ILE A 55 -7.54 18.31 -7.39
N THR A 56 -8.00 17.08 -7.23
CA THR A 56 -7.35 15.87 -7.80
C THR A 56 -8.14 15.30 -8.98
N THR A 57 -7.56 14.27 -9.62
CA THR A 57 -8.25 13.48 -10.67
C THR A 57 -9.27 12.49 -10.12
N ALA A 58 -9.51 12.45 -8.81
CA ALA A 58 -10.53 11.62 -8.19
C ALA A 58 -11.93 11.96 -8.73
N LYS A 59 -12.78 10.93 -8.86
CA LYS A 59 -14.17 11.12 -9.27
C LYS A 59 -15.04 11.70 -8.16
N LYS A 60 -14.68 11.42 -6.90
CA LYS A 60 -15.39 11.91 -5.72
C LYS A 60 -15.11 13.40 -5.54
N ARG A 61 -16.16 14.14 -5.21
CA ARG A 61 -16.08 15.57 -4.85
C ARG A 61 -16.78 15.76 -3.52
N TYR A 62 -16.34 16.74 -2.77
CA TYR A 62 -16.96 17.13 -1.49
C TYR A 62 -17.66 18.47 -1.59
N LEU A 63 -17.19 19.38 -2.45
CA LEU A 63 -17.81 20.67 -2.70
C LEU A 63 -18.72 20.61 -3.93
N THR A 64 -19.82 21.37 -3.87
CA THR A 64 -20.70 21.64 -5.01
C THR A 64 -19.99 22.56 -6.01
N ASP A 65 -20.53 22.67 -7.23
CA ASP A 65 -19.95 23.56 -8.25
C ASP A 65 -20.01 25.03 -7.84
N ASP A 66 -21.05 25.46 -7.11
CA ASP A 66 -21.17 26.82 -6.58
C ASP A 66 -20.15 27.09 -5.47
N GLU A 67 -19.94 26.15 -4.55
CA GLU A 67 -18.94 26.25 -3.47
C GLU A 67 -17.51 26.26 -4.04
N LEU A 68 -17.24 25.42 -5.05
CA LEU A 68 -15.94 25.44 -5.75
C LEU A 68 -15.70 26.79 -6.40
N LYS A 69 -16.73 27.39 -7.03
CA LYS A 69 -16.61 28.71 -7.63
C LYS A 69 -16.37 29.80 -6.58
N ALA A 70 -17.09 29.76 -5.46
CA ALA A 70 -16.87 30.70 -4.37
C ALA A 70 -15.46 30.59 -3.78
N PHE A 71 -14.93 29.36 -3.67
CA PHE A 71 -13.54 29.15 -3.24
C PHE A 71 -12.51 29.63 -4.28
N GLU A 72 -12.77 29.46 -5.58
CA GLU A 72 -11.93 30.03 -6.65
C GLU A 72 -11.92 31.57 -6.59
N ASP A 73 -13.08 32.21 -6.38
CA ASP A 73 -13.21 33.65 -6.27
C ASP A 73 -12.45 34.19 -5.04
N TYR A 74 -12.49 33.46 -3.90
CA TYR A 74 -11.65 33.76 -2.74
C TYR A 74 -10.16 33.69 -3.06
N LEU A 75 -9.70 32.67 -3.78
CA LEU A 75 -8.28 32.52 -4.14
C LEU A 75 -7.77 33.58 -5.14
N GLU A 76 -8.65 34.25 -5.87
CA GLU A 76 -8.26 35.38 -6.71
C GLU A 76 -7.90 36.62 -5.87
N ASN A 77 -8.54 36.80 -4.71
CA ASN A 77 -8.28 37.91 -3.80
C ASN A 77 -8.26 37.43 -2.35
N PRO A 78 -7.28 36.64 -1.94
CA PRO A 78 -7.23 36.05 -0.61
C PRO A 78 -6.95 37.12 0.46
N VAL A 79 -7.45 36.89 1.68
CA VAL A 79 -7.14 37.75 2.83
C VAL A 79 -5.64 37.63 3.16
N PRO A 80 -4.86 38.73 3.15
CA PRO A 80 -3.40 38.65 3.31
C PRO A 80 -2.93 38.03 4.63
N SER A 81 -3.71 38.16 5.69
CA SER A 81 -3.43 37.60 7.02
C SER A 81 -3.84 36.12 7.16
N SER A 82 -4.45 35.51 6.13
CA SER A 82 -4.84 34.10 6.14
C SER A 82 -3.90 33.26 5.28
N LYS A 83 -3.14 32.37 5.90
CA LYS A 83 -2.31 31.38 5.21
C LYS A 83 -3.08 30.08 5.02
N LEU A 84 -3.10 29.56 3.79
CA LEU A 84 -3.82 28.34 3.46
C LEU A 84 -2.84 27.19 3.28
N VAL A 85 -3.08 26.08 3.99
CA VAL A 85 -2.32 24.82 3.87
C VAL A 85 -3.28 23.74 3.40
N ILE A 86 -3.02 23.15 2.24
CA ILE A 86 -3.90 22.15 1.63
C ILE A 86 -3.22 20.80 1.56
N PHE A 87 -3.84 19.79 2.12
CA PHE A 87 -3.45 18.39 1.95
C PHE A 87 -4.45 17.68 1.04
N ALA A 88 -3.94 17.06 -0.02
CA ALA A 88 -4.74 16.31 -0.97
C ALA A 88 -4.07 14.98 -1.31
N GLU A 89 -4.87 13.91 -1.30
CA GLU A 89 -4.43 12.58 -1.70
C GLU A 89 -4.76 12.35 -3.17
N GLY A 90 -3.74 12.01 -3.96
CA GLY A 90 -3.87 11.72 -5.38
C GLY A 90 -3.23 12.75 -6.29
N LYS A 91 -3.33 12.51 -7.59
CA LYS A 91 -2.73 13.37 -8.62
C LYS A 91 -3.56 14.64 -8.84
N LEU A 92 -2.92 15.81 -8.81
CA LEU A 92 -3.58 17.08 -9.11
C LEU A 92 -4.14 17.09 -10.55
N ASP A 93 -5.40 17.55 -10.69
CA ASP A 93 -6.03 17.73 -12.01
C ASP A 93 -5.69 19.10 -12.59
N SER A 94 -4.59 19.17 -13.35
CA SER A 94 -4.10 20.41 -13.96
C SER A 94 -5.08 21.05 -14.96
N LYS A 95 -6.20 20.40 -15.31
CA LYS A 95 -7.23 20.98 -16.18
C LYS A 95 -8.18 21.89 -15.40
N ARG A 96 -8.34 21.69 -14.10
CA ARG A 96 -9.24 22.47 -13.24
C ARG A 96 -8.70 23.90 -13.05
N ARG A 97 -9.60 24.87 -13.06
CA ARG A 97 -9.29 26.29 -12.80
C ARG A 97 -8.65 26.46 -11.42
N LEU A 98 -9.26 25.85 -10.40
CA LEU A 98 -8.77 25.84 -9.03
C LEU A 98 -7.31 25.40 -8.92
N VAL A 99 -6.91 24.31 -9.60
CA VAL A 99 -5.52 23.82 -9.57
C VAL A 99 -4.56 24.78 -10.29
N LYS A 100 -5.03 25.47 -11.34
CA LYS A 100 -4.23 26.51 -12.02
C LYS A 100 -3.99 27.71 -11.14
N LEU A 101 -5.01 28.17 -10.37
CA LEU A 101 -4.89 29.25 -9.40
C LEU A 101 -3.91 28.86 -8.29
N LEU A 102 -4.08 27.69 -7.67
CA LEU A 102 -3.18 27.20 -6.63
C LEU A 102 -1.73 27.10 -7.12
N LYS A 103 -1.50 26.59 -8.33
CA LYS A 103 -0.13 26.49 -8.91
C LYS A 103 0.49 27.86 -9.23
N ARG A 104 -0.31 28.88 -9.47
CA ARG A 104 0.18 30.26 -9.70
C ARG A 104 0.71 30.88 -8.42
N ASP A 105 0.00 30.69 -7.30
CA ASP A 105 0.18 31.49 -6.10
C ASP A 105 0.69 30.71 -4.89
N ALA A 106 0.65 29.37 -4.93
CA ALA A 106 1.10 28.50 -3.84
C ALA A 106 2.33 27.67 -4.20
N THR A 107 3.12 27.33 -3.19
CA THR A 107 4.18 26.34 -3.32
C THR A 107 3.59 24.94 -3.22
N VAL A 108 3.79 24.14 -4.26
CA VAL A 108 3.28 22.75 -4.31
C VAL A 108 4.40 21.79 -3.98
N PHE A 109 4.17 20.96 -2.95
CA PHE A 109 5.07 19.86 -2.59
C PHE A 109 4.41 18.52 -2.95
N GLU A 110 5.04 17.77 -3.83
CA GLU A 110 4.57 16.43 -4.18
C GLU A 110 5.19 15.40 -3.21
N ALA A 111 4.31 14.68 -2.47
CA ALA A 111 4.70 13.51 -1.69
C ALA A 111 4.49 12.27 -2.55
N LEU A 112 5.48 11.88 -3.31
CA LEU A 112 5.48 10.62 -4.04
C LEU A 112 5.76 9.46 -3.08
N GLU A 113 5.22 8.27 -3.40
CA GLU A 113 5.66 7.05 -2.71
C GLU A 113 7.16 6.87 -2.95
N PRO A 114 7.96 6.74 -1.89
CA PRO A 114 9.40 6.60 -2.04
C PRO A 114 9.71 5.28 -2.76
N LYS A 115 10.72 5.32 -3.61
CA LYS A 115 11.23 4.12 -4.29
C LYS A 115 11.96 3.24 -3.28
N GLU A 116 12.09 1.95 -3.59
CA GLU A 116 12.76 0.97 -2.72
C GLU A 116 14.15 1.44 -2.26
N GLN A 117 14.94 2.04 -3.16
CA GLN A 117 16.26 2.56 -2.81
C GLN A 117 16.21 3.72 -1.81
N GLU A 118 15.22 4.61 -1.96
CA GLU A 118 15.00 5.72 -1.04
C GLU A 118 14.53 5.23 0.33
N LEU A 119 13.65 4.20 0.35
CA LEU A 119 13.25 3.53 1.58
C LEU A 119 14.43 2.88 2.31
N ARG A 120 15.34 2.21 1.55
CA ARG A 120 16.54 1.58 2.11
C ARG A 120 17.41 2.62 2.81
N VAL A 121 17.77 3.70 2.11
CA VAL A 121 18.63 4.74 2.65
C VAL A 121 17.98 5.36 3.88
N TYR A 122 16.72 5.79 3.76
CA TYR A 122 16.00 6.43 4.84
C TYR A 122 15.91 5.58 6.11
N PHE A 123 15.50 4.31 5.97
CA PHE A 123 15.34 3.43 7.14
C PHE A 123 16.66 2.88 7.67
N GLN A 124 17.69 2.82 6.85
CA GLN A 124 19.03 2.48 7.31
C GLN A 124 19.64 3.59 8.17
N GLU A 125 19.49 4.85 7.75
CA GLU A 125 19.87 6.03 8.51
C GLU A 125 19.07 6.11 9.82
N TRP A 126 17.74 5.97 9.74
CA TRP A 126 16.86 5.96 10.89
C TRP A 126 17.24 4.87 11.91
N ALA A 127 17.50 3.65 11.46
CA ALA A 127 17.89 2.54 12.30
C ALA A 127 19.21 2.83 13.04
N GLN A 128 20.19 3.40 12.33
CA GLN A 128 21.47 3.82 12.95
C GLN A 128 21.28 4.90 14.02
N GLU A 129 20.40 5.89 13.76
CA GLU A 129 20.07 6.93 14.75
C GLU A 129 19.42 6.35 16.02
N GLN A 130 18.64 5.26 15.88
CA GLN A 130 18.05 4.54 17.02
C GLN A 130 19.02 3.50 17.65
N GLY A 131 20.26 3.42 17.18
CA GLY A 131 21.24 2.47 17.71
C GLY A 131 21.03 1.03 17.26
N LEU A 132 20.22 0.79 16.21
CA LEU A 132 20.03 -0.54 15.65
C LEU A 132 21.10 -0.87 14.62
N THR A 133 21.65 -2.08 14.74
CA THR A 133 22.61 -2.66 13.79
C THR A 133 22.06 -3.97 13.23
N PHE A 134 22.36 -4.27 11.99
CA PHE A 134 21.81 -5.41 11.28
C PHE A 134 22.90 -6.32 10.74
N ASP A 135 22.81 -7.62 11.02
CA ASP A 135 23.73 -8.63 10.51
C ASP A 135 23.41 -9.07 9.08
N GLY A 136 24.42 -9.32 8.29
CA GLY A 136 24.31 -9.99 7.00
C GLY A 136 23.20 -9.44 6.14
N ASN A 137 22.13 -10.21 5.93
CA ASN A 137 20.98 -9.86 5.10
C ASN A 137 19.72 -9.51 5.91
N SER A 138 19.84 -9.35 7.24
CA SER A 138 18.69 -9.15 8.14
C SER A 138 17.87 -7.88 7.81
N PHE A 139 18.54 -6.78 7.47
CA PHE A 139 17.85 -5.55 7.06
C PHE A 139 17.07 -5.74 5.75
N GLU A 140 17.62 -6.47 4.79
CA GLU A 140 16.93 -6.80 3.55
C GLU A 140 15.70 -7.68 3.80
N GLN A 141 15.82 -8.67 4.68
CA GLN A 141 14.70 -9.52 5.09
C GLN A 141 13.59 -8.71 5.75
N LEU A 142 13.93 -7.72 6.59
CA LEU A 142 12.97 -6.79 7.17
C LEU A 142 12.19 -6.03 6.09
N LEU A 143 12.90 -5.48 5.10
CA LEU A 143 12.26 -4.73 4.00
C LEU A 143 11.33 -5.64 3.17
N ILE A 144 11.76 -6.86 2.86
CA ILE A 144 10.97 -7.86 2.13
C ILE A 144 9.72 -8.23 2.92
N LYS A 145 9.86 -8.58 4.22
CA LYS A 145 8.72 -8.91 5.09
C LYS A 145 7.75 -7.76 5.27
N SER A 146 8.25 -6.53 5.22
CA SER A 146 7.42 -5.32 5.24
C SER A 146 6.84 -4.97 3.86
N SER A 147 7.05 -5.81 2.83
CA SER A 147 6.63 -5.58 1.44
C SER A 147 7.03 -4.21 0.89
N PHE A 148 8.13 -3.63 1.38
CA PHE A 148 8.60 -2.28 1.08
C PHE A 148 7.55 -1.18 1.35
N GLN A 149 6.60 -1.45 2.27
CA GLN A 149 5.62 -0.45 2.70
C GLN A 149 6.20 0.39 3.83
N PHE A 150 6.24 1.72 3.63
CA PHE A 150 6.83 2.65 4.61
C PHE A 150 6.30 2.44 6.03
N SER A 151 4.97 2.36 6.19
CA SER A 151 4.31 2.16 7.48
C SER A 151 4.66 0.84 8.15
N GLU A 152 4.77 -0.25 7.37
CA GLU A 152 5.12 -1.57 7.90
C GLU A 152 6.60 -1.66 8.28
N ILE A 153 7.50 -1.05 7.48
CA ILE A 153 8.93 -0.97 7.84
C ILE A 153 9.08 -0.21 9.16
N GLN A 154 8.46 0.95 9.27
CA GLN A 154 8.52 1.78 10.48
C GLN A 154 7.99 1.03 11.71
N LYS A 155 6.82 0.42 11.61
CA LYS A 155 6.21 -0.38 12.67
C LYS A 155 7.12 -1.54 13.11
N ASN A 156 7.67 -2.28 12.15
CA ASN A 156 8.54 -3.41 12.44
C ASN A 156 9.87 -2.96 13.07
N LEU A 157 10.43 -1.83 12.64
CA LEU A 157 11.64 -1.27 13.24
C LEU A 157 11.42 -0.81 14.69
N LEU A 158 10.31 -0.10 14.97
CA LEU A 158 9.93 0.29 16.33
C LEU A 158 9.72 -0.95 17.24
N PHE A 159 9.16 -2.01 16.68
CA PHE A 159 8.99 -3.26 17.40
C PHE A 159 10.36 -3.92 17.71
N LEU A 160 11.27 -3.98 16.72
CA LEU A 160 12.60 -4.56 16.89
C LEU A 160 13.46 -3.77 17.89
N GLU A 161 13.36 -2.44 17.93
CA GLU A 161 13.98 -1.58 18.92
C GLU A 161 13.56 -1.97 20.35
N SER A 162 12.28 -2.28 20.55
CA SER A 162 11.76 -2.75 21.83
C SER A 162 12.07 -4.22 22.13
N TYR A 163 12.22 -5.03 21.07
CA TYR A 163 12.46 -6.47 21.18
C TYR A 163 13.91 -6.80 21.57
N LYS A 164 14.89 -6.02 21.07
CA LYS A 164 16.32 -6.25 21.31
C LYS A 164 16.95 -5.07 22.04
N THR A 165 17.24 -5.27 23.31
CA THR A 165 17.84 -4.23 24.17
C THR A 165 19.29 -3.90 23.83
N ASP A 166 20.01 -4.82 23.17
CA ASP A 166 21.38 -4.62 22.70
C ASP A 166 21.46 -3.94 21.32
N GLY A 167 20.30 -3.75 20.66
CA GLY A 167 20.19 -3.12 19.36
C GLY A 167 20.77 -3.92 18.18
N HIS A 168 21.21 -5.18 18.43
CA HIS A 168 21.83 -6.02 17.40
C HIS A 168 20.83 -7.01 16.82
N ILE A 169 20.42 -6.80 15.57
CA ILE A 169 19.35 -7.56 14.89
C ILE A 169 19.95 -8.57 13.93
N THR A 170 19.67 -9.84 14.16
CA THR A 170 20.08 -10.96 13.32
C THR A 170 18.95 -11.39 12.37
N GLU A 171 19.26 -12.25 11.38
CA GLU A 171 18.23 -12.85 10.52
C GLU A 171 17.24 -13.70 11.33
N GLU A 172 17.69 -14.38 12.37
CA GLU A 172 16.84 -15.17 13.25
C GLU A 172 15.86 -14.28 14.04
N ASP A 173 16.31 -13.12 14.53
CA ASP A 173 15.44 -12.16 15.19
C ASP A 173 14.33 -11.67 14.26
N ILE A 174 14.65 -11.39 12.98
CA ILE A 174 13.64 -11.02 11.99
C ILE A 174 12.61 -12.12 11.77
N VAL A 175 13.04 -13.37 11.74
CA VAL A 175 12.13 -14.52 11.55
C VAL A 175 11.23 -14.73 12.77
N GLN A 176 11.76 -14.58 13.97
CA GLN A 176 11.04 -14.84 15.23
C GLN A 176 10.16 -13.65 15.63
N ALA A 177 10.67 -12.42 15.52
CA ALA A 177 10.00 -11.23 16.01
C ALA A 177 8.92 -10.70 15.06
N ILE A 178 9.12 -10.81 13.75
CA ILE A 178 8.17 -10.30 12.77
C ILE A 178 7.28 -11.45 12.26
N PRO A 179 6.00 -11.47 12.64
CA PRO A 179 5.08 -12.53 12.24
C PRO A 179 4.92 -12.56 10.71
N LYS A 180 4.63 -13.74 10.19
CA LYS A 180 4.28 -13.91 8.77
C LYS A 180 2.97 -13.20 8.48
N THR A 181 2.93 -12.49 7.37
CA THR A 181 1.67 -11.95 6.84
C THR A 181 0.84 -13.09 6.23
N LEU A 182 -0.45 -12.85 6.02
CA LEU A 182 -1.28 -13.81 5.29
C LEU A 182 -0.74 -14.07 3.88
N GLN A 183 -0.15 -13.06 3.25
CA GLN A 183 0.50 -13.18 1.95
C GLN A 183 1.69 -14.14 1.99
N ASP A 184 2.52 -14.07 3.05
CA ASP A 184 3.65 -14.99 3.25
C ASP A 184 3.17 -16.43 3.47
N ASN A 185 2.11 -16.60 4.26
CA ASN A 185 1.52 -17.92 4.49
C ASN A 185 0.96 -18.53 3.19
N ILE A 186 0.32 -17.73 2.34
CA ILE A 186 -0.16 -18.19 1.03
C ILE A 186 1.00 -18.49 0.09
N PHE A 187 2.09 -17.74 0.17
CA PHE A 187 3.31 -18.05 -0.56
C PHE A 187 3.85 -19.43 -0.14
N ASP A 188 3.98 -19.67 1.17
CA ASP A 188 4.41 -20.98 1.70
C ASP A 188 3.46 -22.11 1.29
N LEU A 189 2.15 -21.89 1.39
CA LEU A 189 1.13 -22.86 0.94
C LEU A 189 1.32 -23.21 -0.54
N THR A 190 1.54 -22.20 -1.37
CA THR A 190 1.81 -22.41 -2.80
C THR A 190 3.07 -23.26 -3.02
N GLN A 191 4.15 -22.98 -2.29
CA GLN A 191 5.38 -23.76 -2.36
C GLN A 191 5.17 -25.22 -1.92
N LEU A 192 4.41 -25.46 -0.85
CA LEU A 192 4.06 -26.79 -0.38
C LEU A 192 3.28 -27.57 -1.46
N ILE A 193 2.33 -26.93 -2.13
CA ILE A 193 1.55 -27.53 -3.23
C ILE A 193 2.45 -27.83 -4.44
N LEU A 194 3.27 -26.88 -4.86
CA LEU A 194 4.20 -27.05 -6.00
C LEU A 194 5.25 -28.16 -5.76
N THR A 195 5.64 -28.36 -4.50
CA THR A 195 6.56 -29.42 -4.07
C THR A 195 5.86 -30.72 -3.65
N LYS A 196 4.54 -30.81 -3.84
CA LYS A 196 3.68 -31.96 -3.52
C LYS A 196 3.70 -32.39 -2.04
N LYS A 197 4.01 -31.47 -1.13
CA LYS A 197 3.98 -31.70 0.33
C LYS A 197 2.57 -31.48 0.88
N ILE A 198 1.65 -32.37 0.48
CA ILE A 198 0.21 -32.19 0.69
C ILE A 198 -0.17 -32.14 2.17
N ASP A 199 0.41 -33.01 3.00
CA ASP A 199 0.06 -33.07 4.43
C ASP A 199 0.43 -31.76 5.13
N GLN A 200 1.63 -31.21 4.83
CA GLN A 200 2.04 -29.91 5.36
C GLN A 200 1.17 -28.76 4.83
N ALA A 201 0.71 -28.84 3.58
CA ALA A 201 -0.23 -27.84 3.03
C ALA A 201 -1.59 -27.87 3.75
N ARG A 202 -2.11 -29.08 4.08
CA ARG A 202 -3.33 -29.23 4.87
C ARG A 202 -3.19 -28.67 6.27
N ASP A 203 -2.09 -28.97 6.95
CA ASP A 203 -1.81 -28.46 8.29
C ASP A 203 -1.78 -26.92 8.28
N LEU A 204 -1.10 -26.31 7.30
CA LEU A 204 -1.05 -24.85 7.17
C LEU A 204 -2.45 -24.25 6.91
N VAL A 205 -3.25 -24.85 6.03
CA VAL A 205 -4.64 -24.38 5.79
C VAL A 205 -5.46 -24.48 7.07
N LYS A 206 -5.33 -25.58 7.82
CA LYS A 206 -6.03 -25.76 9.10
C LYS A 206 -5.61 -24.70 10.12
N ASP A 207 -4.33 -24.42 10.24
CA ASP A 207 -3.82 -23.38 11.15
C ASP A 207 -4.34 -22.00 10.78
N LEU A 208 -4.38 -21.65 9.48
CA LEU A 208 -4.92 -20.38 9.01
C LEU A 208 -6.41 -20.25 9.29
N THR A 209 -7.19 -21.32 9.08
CA THR A 209 -8.64 -21.31 9.39
C THR A 209 -8.91 -21.24 10.90
N LEU A 210 -8.09 -21.87 11.73
CA LEU A 210 -8.15 -21.73 13.19
C LEU A 210 -7.82 -20.30 13.67
N GLN A 211 -6.98 -19.58 12.92
CA GLN A 211 -6.68 -18.16 13.15
C GLN A 211 -7.81 -17.22 12.65
N GLY A 212 -8.87 -17.77 12.07
CA GLY A 212 -10.03 -17.01 11.59
C GLY A 212 -9.97 -16.57 10.13
N GLU A 213 -8.99 -17.07 9.34
CA GLU A 213 -8.94 -16.78 7.92
C GLU A 213 -9.98 -17.62 7.14
N ASP A 214 -10.73 -16.97 6.24
CA ASP A 214 -11.74 -17.61 5.42
C ASP A 214 -11.13 -18.21 4.15
N GLU A 215 -11.53 -19.42 3.76
CA GLU A 215 -11.01 -20.12 2.60
C GLU A 215 -11.24 -19.35 1.28
N ILE A 216 -12.31 -18.57 1.17
CA ILE A 216 -12.55 -17.71 0.00
C ILE A 216 -11.46 -16.64 -0.11
N LYS A 217 -11.04 -16.08 1.04
CA LYS A 217 -9.94 -15.12 1.09
C LYS A 217 -8.60 -15.78 0.72
N LEU A 218 -8.34 -16.99 1.22
CA LEU A 218 -7.15 -17.77 0.88
C LEU A 218 -7.10 -18.06 -0.63
N ILE A 219 -8.23 -18.50 -1.21
CA ILE A 219 -8.36 -18.74 -2.67
C ILE A 219 -8.10 -17.44 -3.45
N ALA A 220 -8.66 -16.31 -3.03
CA ALA A 220 -8.50 -15.03 -3.73
C ALA A 220 -7.03 -14.57 -3.78
N ILE A 221 -6.28 -14.70 -2.66
CA ILE A 221 -4.86 -14.35 -2.60
C ILE A 221 -4.05 -15.33 -3.47
N MET A 222 -4.34 -16.63 -3.38
CA MET A 222 -3.66 -17.67 -4.16
C MET A 222 -3.90 -17.48 -5.67
N LEU A 223 -5.12 -17.11 -6.08
CA LEU A 223 -5.42 -16.73 -7.45
C LEU A 223 -4.58 -15.53 -7.91
N GLY A 224 -4.41 -14.51 -7.07
CA GLY A 224 -3.54 -13.37 -7.36
C GLY A 224 -2.09 -13.82 -7.63
N GLN A 225 -1.58 -14.75 -6.81
CA GLN A 225 -0.23 -15.29 -6.96
C GLN A 225 -0.07 -16.10 -8.25
N PHE A 226 -0.97 -17.03 -8.55
CA PHE A 226 -0.89 -17.82 -9.80
C PHE A 226 -1.07 -16.95 -11.05
N ARG A 227 -1.88 -15.88 -10.98
CA ARG A 227 -1.98 -14.88 -12.06
C ARG A 227 -0.65 -14.17 -12.28
N LEU A 228 0.01 -13.73 -11.22
CA LEU A 228 1.34 -13.12 -11.31
C LEU A 228 2.35 -14.11 -11.92
N TYR A 229 2.35 -15.37 -11.46
CA TYR A 229 3.20 -16.43 -12.01
C TYR A 229 2.97 -16.62 -13.52
N THR A 230 1.72 -16.67 -13.94
CA THR A 230 1.36 -16.81 -15.37
C THR A 230 1.84 -15.61 -16.18
N GLN A 231 1.62 -14.39 -15.68
CA GLN A 231 2.05 -13.16 -16.36
C GLN A 231 3.57 -13.10 -16.49
N VAL A 232 4.30 -13.37 -15.41
CA VAL A 232 5.77 -13.40 -15.41
C VAL A 232 6.29 -14.46 -16.37
N LYS A 233 5.68 -15.65 -16.39
CA LYS A 233 6.06 -16.75 -17.31
C LYS A 233 5.88 -16.35 -18.78
N ILE A 234 4.77 -15.72 -19.14
CA ILE A 234 4.50 -15.21 -20.49
C ILE A 234 5.56 -14.18 -20.91
N LEU A 235 5.86 -13.22 -20.01
CA LEU A 235 6.86 -12.19 -20.27
C LEU A 235 8.28 -12.78 -20.38
N GLN A 236 8.60 -13.78 -19.57
CA GLN A 236 9.86 -14.53 -19.65
C GLN A 236 10.00 -15.26 -21.00
N GLU A 237 8.96 -15.94 -21.45
CA GLU A 237 8.96 -16.64 -22.75
C GLU A 237 9.03 -15.68 -23.93
N SER A 238 8.59 -14.44 -23.76
CA SER A 238 8.77 -13.35 -24.74
C SER A 238 10.16 -12.67 -24.68
N GLY A 239 11.07 -13.16 -23.83
CA GLY A 239 12.45 -12.69 -23.72
C GLY A 239 12.65 -11.39 -22.96
N GLN A 240 11.66 -10.94 -22.15
CA GLN A 240 11.80 -9.73 -21.35
C GLN A 240 12.73 -9.91 -20.14
N THR A 241 13.52 -8.90 -19.83
CA THR A 241 14.31 -8.82 -18.60
C THR A 241 13.42 -8.48 -17.39
N GLU A 242 13.91 -8.71 -16.16
CA GLU A 242 13.18 -8.39 -14.92
C GLU A 242 12.69 -6.93 -14.89
N SER A 243 13.54 -5.97 -15.26
CA SER A 243 13.17 -4.54 -15.30
C SER A 243 12.08 -4.24 -16.34
N GLN A 244 12.12 -4.91 -17.49
CA GLN A 244 11.08 -4.79 -18.50
C GLN A 244 9.76 -5.39 -18.04
N MET A 245 9.80 -6.53 -17.31
CA MET A 245 8.61 -7.14 -16.72
C MET A 245 7.95 -6.22 -15.68
N VAL A 246 8.74 -5.55 -14.81
CA VAL A 246 8.22 -4.56 -13.86
C VAL A 246 7.45 -3.46 -14.60
N SER A 247 8.06 -2.90 -15.67
CA SER A 247 7.45 -1.84 -16.45
C SER A 247 6.18 -2.30 -17.18
N SER A 248 6.23 -3.48 -17.81
CA SER A 248 5.10 -4.05 -18.57
C SER A 248 3.92 -4.35 -17.64
N LEU A 249 4.16 -4.97 -16.49
CA LEU A 249 3.13 -5.25 -15.50
C LEU A 249 2.62 -3.98 -14.83
N GLY A 250 3.50 -3.00 -14.58
CA GLY A 250 3.12 -1.69 -14.06
C GLY A 250 2.14 -0.96 -14.95
N HIS A 251 2.39 -0.97 -16.26
CA HIS A 251 1.46 -0.39 -17.24
C HIS A 251 0.09 -1.10 -17.25
N TYR A 252 0.10 -2.43 -17.17
CA TYR A 252 -1.13 -3.24 -17.16
C TYR A 252 -1.93 -3.12 -15.86
N LEU A 253 -1.25 -3.11 -14.71
CA LEU A 253 -1.88 -3.09 -13.38
C LEU A 253 -2.20 -1.66 -12.89
N GLY A 254 -1.72 -0.63 -13.57
CA GLY A 254 -1.83 0.77 -13.14
C GLY A 254 -0.91 1.15 -11.97
N ARG A 255 -0.08 0.21 -11.50
CA ARG A 255 0.96 0.39 -10.47
C ARG A 255 2.13 -0.55 -10.74
N ASN A 256 3.34 -0.13 -10.43
CA ASN A 256 4.49 -1.02 -10.56
C ASN A 256 4.42 -2.13 -9.50
N PRO A 257 4.54 -3.40 -9.91
CA PRO A 257 4.70 -4.49 -8.97
C PRO A 257 6.07 -4.39 -8.29
N ASN A 258 6.16 -4.91 -7.07
CA ASN A 258 7.44 -5.01 -6.37
C ASN A 258 8.41 -5.90 -7.18
N PRO A 259 9.62 -5.44 -7.52
CA PRO A 259 10.62 -6.23 -8.27
C PRO A 259 10.93 -7.58 -7.62
N TYR A 260 10.92 -7.67 -6.29
CA TYR A 260 11.13 -8.94 -5.57
C TYR A 260 10.02 -9.95 -5.84
N GLN A 261 8.77 -9.52 -5.98
CA GLN A 261 7.67 -10.42 -6.35
C GLN A 261 7.91 -11.04 -7.73
N ILE A 262 8.46 -10.28 -8.68
CA ILE A 262 8.82 -10.78 -10.00
C ILE A 262 10.00 -11.74 -9.90
N LYS A 263 11.04 -11.41 -9.14
CA LYS A 263 12.20 -12.27 -8.92
C LYS A 263 11.80 -13.61 -8.29
N PHE A 264 10.94 -13.59 -7.27
CA PHE A 264 10.41 -14.80 -6.66
C PHE A 264 9.54 -15.60 -7.64
N ALA A 265 8.65 -14.93 -8.39
CA ALA A 265 7.83 -15.58 -9.40
C ALA A 265 8.67 -16.26 -10.47
N LEU A 266 9.74 -15.65 -10.96
CA LEU A 266 10.69 -16.24 -11.91
C LEU A 266 11.37 -17.49 -11.36
N ARG A 267 11.79 -17.44 -10.09
CA ARG A 267 12.39 -18.59 -9.40
C ARG A 267 11.40 -19.76 -9.30
N ASP A 268 10.21 -19.47 -8.82
CA ASP A 268 9.19 -20.47 -8.46
C ASP A 268 8.54 -21.09 -9.69
N THR A 269 8.49 -20.37 -10.82
CA THR A 269 7.93 -20.87 -12.09
C THR A 269 8.95 -21.51 -13.02
N ARG A 270 10.20 -21.66 -12.59
CA ARG A 270 11.31 -22.12 -13.45
C ARG A 270 11.03 -23.46 -14.14
N GLY A 271 10.39 -24.39 -13.45
CA GLY A 271 10.06 -25.72 -13.98
C GLY A 271 8.59 -25.90 -14.37
N LEU A 272 7.77 -24.85 -14.28
CA LEU A 272 6.34 -24.92 -14.53
C LEU A 272 6.01 -24.53 -15.97
N SER A 273 5.06 -25.26 -16.60
CA SER A 273 4.53 -24.90 -17.91
C SER A 273 3.40 -23.83 -17.77
N LEU A 274 3.16 -23.07 -18.84
CA LEU A 274 2.01 -22.18 -18.89
C LEU A 274 0.68 -22.93 -18.71
N HIS A 275 0.57 -24.14 -19.24
CA HIS A 275 -0.61 -24.97 -19.09
C HIS A 275 -0.87 -25.32 -17.63
N PHE A 276 0.17 -25.75 -16.89
CA PHE A 276 0.08 -26.00 -15.46
C PHE A 276 -0.45 -24.78 -14.68
N LEU A 277 0.09 -23.59 -14.95
CA LEU A 277 -0.32 -22.36 -14.27
C LEU A 277 -1.77 -21.98 -14.61
N GLN A 278 -2.18 -22.14 -15.87
CA GLN A 278 -3.54 -21.86 -16.31
C GLN A 278 -4.56 -22.83 -15.71
N ASP A 279 -4.23 -24.12 -15.64
CA ASP A 279 -5.06 -25.13 -15.01
C ASP A 279 -5.19 -24.89 -13.50
N SER A 280 -4.09 -24.50 -12.84
CA SER A 280 -4.12 -24.12 -11.41
C SER A 280 -5.08 -22.96 -11.15
N ILE A 281 -5.06 -21.92 -12.00
CA ILE A 281 -6.03 -20.81 -11.94
C ILE A 281 -7.45 -21.34 -12.14
N ARG A 282 -7.67 -22.22 -13.10
CA ARG A 282 -9.01 -22.78 -13.39
C ARG A 282 -9.56 -23.56 -12.21
N TYR A 283 -8.75 -24.40 -11.55
CA TYR A 283 -9.18 -25.14 -10.35
C TYR A 283 -9.57 -24.22 -9.20
N LEU A 284 -8.78 -23.16 -8.96
CA LEU A 284 -9.08 -22.18 -7.92
C LEU A 284 -10.35 -21.37 -8.23
N ILE A 285 -10.55 -20.94 -9.49
CA ILE A 285 -11.78 -20.25 -9.93
C ILE A 285 -13.00 -21.17 -9.77
N GLN A 286 -12.86 -22.47 -10.14
CA GLN A 286 -13.94 -23.43 -9.99
C GLN A 286 -14.31 -23.64 -8.52
N ALA A 287 -13.31 -23.73 -7.64
CA ALA A 287 -13.56 -23.84 -6.20
C ALA A 287 -14.27 -22.60 -5.66
N ASP A 288 -13.78 -21.39 -5.96
CA ASP A 288 -14.41 -20.12 -5.57
C ASP A 288 -15.87 -20.02 -6.03
N TYR A 289 -16.14 -20.38 -7.28
CA TYR A 289 -17.49 -20.41 -7.83
C TYR A 289 -18.41 -21.41 -7.11
N GLN A 290 -17.93 -22.65 -6.90
CA GLN A 290 -18.71 -23.70 -6.23
C GLN A 290 -19.01 -23.37 -4.77
N ILE A 291 -18.06 -22.72 -4.06
CA ILE A 291 -18.28 -22.24 -2.69
C ILE A 291 -19.37 -21.16 -2.69
N LYS A 292 -19.26 -20.16 -3.55
CA LYS A 292 -20.21 -19.03 -3.62
C LYS A 292 -21.62 -19.45 -4.07
N THR A 293 -21.73 -20.55 -4.80
CA THR A 293 -23.02 -21.14 -5.23
C THR A 293 -23.54 -22.21 -4.29
N GLY A 294 -22.84 -22.49 -3.17
CA GLY A 294 -23.30 -23.41 -2.14
C GLY A 294 -23.34 -24.89 -2.55
N VAL A 295 -22.45 -25.30 -3.47
CA VAL A 295 -22.44 -26.69 -3.99
C VAL A 295 -21.95 -27.67 -2.93
N TYR A 296 -20.88 -27.32 -2.19
CA TYR A 296 -20.29 -28.12 -1.14
C TYR A 296 -19.63 -27.21 -0.09
N GLU A 297 -19.16 -27.82 1.02
CA GLU A 297 -18.41 -27.15 2.09
C GLU A 297 -17.13 -26.48 1.57
N LYS A 298 -16.83 -25.28 2.08
CA LYS A 298 -15.68 -24.47 1.64
C LYS A 298 -14.35 -25.20 1.80
N SER A 299 -14.13 -25.81 2.96
CA SER A 299 -12.91 -26.54 3.28
C SER A 299 -12.66 -27.69 2.32
N TYR A 300 -13.72 -28.47 2.03
CA TYR A 300 -13.63 -29.56 1.05
C TYR A 300 -13.28 -29.09 -0.36
N LEU A 301 -13.95 -28.03 -0.84
CA LEU A 301 -13.71 -27.52 -2.19
C LEU A 301 -12.33 -26.88 -2.34
N PHE A 302 -11.86 -26.21 -1.30
CA PHE A 302 -10.49 -25.63 -1.30
C PHE A 302 -9.45 -26.75 -1.29
N GLU A 303 -9.56 -27.73 -0.40
CA GLU A 303 -8.66 -28.88 -0.35
C GLU A 303 -8.64 -29.64 -1.68
N LYS A 304 -9.81 -29.89 -2.29
CA LYS A 304 -9.92 -30.51 -3.61
C LYS A 304 -9.13 -29.72 -4.66
N ALA A 305 -9.24 -28.39 -4.69
CA ALA A 305 -8.48 -27.57 -5.63
C ALA A 305 -6.97 -27.68 -5.41
N LEU A 306 -6.51 -27.67 -4.16
CA LEU A 306 -5.09 -27.87 -3.82
C LEU A 306 -4.57 -29.23 -4.29
N LEU A 307 -5.34 -30.30 -4.08
CA LEU A 307 -5.01 -31.63 -4.55
C LEU A 307 -4.96 -31.73 -6.08
N GLN A 308 -5.91 -31.09 -6.78
CA GLN A 308 -5.93 -31.02 -8.24
C GLN A 308 -4.68 -30.32 -8.78
N ILE A 309 -4.27 -29.20 -8.17
CA ILE A 309 -3.04 -28.50 -8.54
C ILE A 309 -1.81 -29.40 -8.30
N ALA A 310 -1.69 -30.01 -7.15
CA ALA A 310 -0.54 -30.85 -6.80
C ALA A 310 -0.44 -32.14 -7.63
N SER A 311 -1.56 -32.66 -8.13
CA SER A 311 -1.60 -33.89 -8.93
C SER A 311 -1.25 -33.68 -10.40
N GLN A 312 -1.18 -32.43 -10.87
CA GLN A 312 -0.79 -32.11 -12.24
C GLN A 312 0.66 -32.56 -12.54
N SER A 313 0.90 -32.91 -13.78
CA SER A 313 2.25 -33.04 -14.33
C SER A 313 2.73 -31.64 -14.77
N ASN A 314 3.97 -31.31 -14.46
CA ASN A 314 4.55 -30.01 -14.83
C ASN A 314 4.79 -29.90 -16.34
#